data_88cb2a1a21d0897fa1012ac4939c3a94
#
_entry.id   88cb2a1a21d0897fa1012ac4939c3a94
#
_cell.length_a   1.000
_cell.length_b   1.000
_cell.length_c   1.000
_cell.angle_alpha   90.00
_cell.angle_beta   90.00
_cell.angle_gamma   90.00
#
_symmetry.space_group_name_H-M   'P 1'
#
loop_
_entity.id
_entity.type
_entity.pdbx_description
1 polymer ?
#
loop_
_entity_poly.entity_id
_entity_poly.type
_entity_poly.pdbx_seq_one_letter_code
_entity_poly.pdbx_strand_id
1 'polypeptide(L)'
;MIIRVEPVYNAIQSLNLKKKDKKSKIVLTSAKGKVFNQEKAKEYSKLENLVLIAGHYEGVDERVLKYVDEEISIGDVILTGGEIVASAITDSVVRLLKGVLKKEEAVKDESFSKRKGQKLLEYPQYTRPEEFKGHKVPEILLSGNHNKIDEWKMKKAYEETETKRKDLLIMQ
;
A
#
# COMPACT_ATOMS: atom_id res chain seq x y z
N MET A 1 -25.33 16.64 -0.81
CA MET A 1 -25.05 17.14 0.57
C MET A 1 -23.54 17.18 0.74
N ILE A 2 -23.00 18.19 1.46
CA ILE A 2 -21.56 18.33 1.76
C ILE A 2 -21.40 18.24 3.27
N ILE A 3 -20.42 17.52 3.74
CA ILE A 3 -20.12 17.40 5.19
C ILE A 3 -19.55 18.75 5.65
N ARG A 4 -20.15 19.30 6.72
CA ARG A 4 -19.79 20.61 7.27
C ARG A 4 -18.41 20.59 7.94
N VAL A 5 -17.73 21.74 7.94
CA VAL A 5 -16.38 21.87 8.50
C VAL A 5 -16.36 21.69 10.03
N GLU A 6 -17.34 22.22 10.76
CA GLU A 6 -17.34 22.24 12.23
C GLU A 6 -17.33 20.84 12.85
N PRO A 7 -18.16 19.86 12.45
CA PRO A 7 -18.10 18.51 13.00
C PRO A 7 -16.74 17.84 12.79
N VAL A 8 -16.16 18.00 11.59
CA VAL A 8 -14.86 17.42 11.26
C VAL A 8 -13.75 18.09 12.08
N TYR A 9 -13.76 19.40 12.16
CA TYR A 9 -12.82 20.16 12.98
C TYR A 9 -12.89 19.75 14.46
N ASN A 10 -14.09 19.67 15.01
CA ASN A 10 -14.28 19.28 16.42
C ASN A 10 -13.78 17.85 16.67
N ALA A 11 -14.04 16.91 15.74
CA ALA A 11 -13.51 15.56 15.82
C ALA A 11 -11.97 15.54 15.81
N ILE A 12 -11.33 16.31 14.92
CA ILE A 12 -9.87 16.44 14.89
C ILE A 12 -9.36 17.01 16.22
N GLN A 13 -9.99 18.07 16.76
CA GLN A 13 -9.57 18.69 18.03
C GLN A 13 -9.69 17.73 19.22
N SER A 14 -10.73 16.89 19.25
CA SER A 14 -10.94 15.91 20.33
C SER A 14 -9.83 14.86 20.45
N LEU A 15 -9.07 14.63 19.37
CA LEU A 15 -7.93 13.70 19.38
C LEU A 15 -6.70 14.24 20.13
N ASN A 16 -6.69 15.53 20.47
CA ASN A 16 -5.58 16.19 21.17
C ASN A 16 -4.18 15.97 20.54
N LEU A 17 -4.14 15.73 19.22
CA LEU A 17 -2.88 15.57 18.50
C LEU A 17 -2.20 16.94 18.33
N LYS A 18 -0.90 16.99 18.65
CA LYS A 18 -0.12 18.21 18.47
C LYS A 18 0.00 18.52 16.96
N LYS A 19 -0.41 19.72 16.57
CA LYS A 19 -0.29 20.17 15.18
C LYS A 19 1.18 20.07 14.73
N LYS A 20 1.44 19.44 13.58
CA LYS A 20 2.79 19.19 13.03
C LYS A 20 3.66 18.24 13.86
N ASP A 21 3.06 17.34 14.62
CA ASP A 21 3.82 16.24 15.20
C ASP A 21 4.29 15.30 14.07
N LYS A 22 5.61 15.14 13.93
CA LYS A 22 6.21 14.25 12.92
C LYS A 22 5.82 12.78 13.07
N LYS A 23 5.23 12.44 14.22
CA LYS A 23 4.81 11.08 14.58
C LYS A 23 3.32 10.82 14.34
N SER A 24 2.57 11.85 13.98
CA SER A 24 1.14 11.78 13.75
C SER A 24 0.78 12.40 12.42
N LYS A 25 -0.19 11.82 11.70
CA LYS A 25 -0.75 12.39 10.47
C LYS A 25 -2.25 12.29 10.47
N ILE A 26 -2.88 13.34 9.94
CA ILE A 26 -4.32 13.42 9.65
C ILE A 26 -4.47 13.47 8.15
N VAL A 27 -5.12 12.46 7.59
CA VAL A 27 -5.25 12.23 6.14
C VAL A 27 -6.72 12.21 5.75
N LEU A 28 -7.08 13.01 4.75
CA LEU A 28 -8.39 12.98 4.14
C LEU A 28 -8.40 12.05 2.94
N THR A 29 -9.34 11.11 2.89
CA THR A 29 -9.58 10.31 1.67
C THR A 29 -10.35 11.15 0.66
N SER A 30 -9.79 11.33 -0.55
CA SER A 30 -10.34 12.21 -1.56
C SER A 30 -9.90 11.76 -2.95
N ALA A 31 -10.79 11.82 -3.94
CA ALA A 31 -10.43 11.56 -5.34
C ALA A 31 -9.39 12.57 -5.89
N LYS A 32 -9.30 13.76 -5.28
CA LYS A 32 -8.34 14.82 -5.64
C LYS A 32 -6.93 14.58 -5.04
N GLY A 33 -6.80 13.63 -4.10
CA GLY A 33 -5.57 13.37 -3.36
C GLY A 33 -4.48 12.71 -4.19
N LYS A 34 -3.27 12.68 -3.64
CA LYS A 34 -2.16 11.91 -4.22
C LYS A 34 -2.47 10.42 -4.17
N VAL A 35 -2.08 9.69 -5.22
CA VAL A 35 -2.34 8.25 -5.28
C VAL A 35 -1.52 7.53 -4.20
N PHE A 36 -2.22 6.75 -3.38
CA PHE A 36 -1.63 5.88 -2.37
C PHE A 36 -0.82 4.76 -3.02
N ASN A 37 0.33 4.45 -2.45
CA ASN A 37 1.19 3.38 -2.93
C ASN A 37 1.97 2.74 -1.76
N GLN A 38 2.73 1.69 -2.05
CA GLN A 38 3.48 0.94 -1.03
C GLN A 38 4.53 1.78 -0.30
N GLU A 39 5.09 2.82 -0.92
CA GLU A 39 6.04 3.72 -0.25
C GLU A 39 5.33 4.57 0.79
N LYS A 40 4.12 5.05 0.45
CA LYS A 40 3.26 5.78 1.38
C LYS A 40 2.81 4.90 2.55
N ALA A 41 2.47 3.62 2.28
CA ALA A 41 2.17 2.66 3.35
C ALA A 41 3.37 2.48 4.31
N LYS A 42 4.59 2.36 3.78
CA LYS A 42 5.83 2.30 4.57
C LYS A 42 6.12 3.60 5.35
N GLU A 43 5.76 4.76 4.81
CA GLU A 43 5.83 6.03 5.53
C GLU A 43 4.88 6.02 6.73
N TYR A 44 3.62 5.67 6.49
CA TYR A 44 2.57 5.63 7.52
C TYR A 44 2.82 4.59 8.61
N SER A 45 3.41 3.45 8.27
CA SER A 45 3.73 2.41 9.27
C SER A 45 4.78 2.83 10.32
N LYS A 46 5.45 3.96 10.11
CA LYS A 46 6.41 4.54 11.08
C LYS A 46 5.79 5.57 12.02
N LEU A 47 4.52 5.91 11.80
CA LEU A 47 3.81 6.87 12.64
C LEU A 47 3.34 6.22 13.94
N GLU A 48 3.22 7.01 14.98
CA GLU A 48 2.55 6.61 16.23
C GLU A 48 1.04 6.73 16.09
N ASN A 49 0.55 7.73 15.33
CA ASN A 49 -0.87 7.95 15.08
C ASN A 49 -1.13 8.25 13.61
N LEU A 50 -2.03 7.51 12.99
CA LEU A 50 -2.57 7.78 11.67
C LEU A 50 -4.09 7.96 11.78
N VAL A 51 -4.55 9.16 11.48
CA VAL A 51 -5.98 9.49 11.47
C VAL A 51 -6.45 9.53 10.03
N LEU A 52 -7.43 8.72 9.69
CA LEU A 52 -8.04 8.69 8.36
C LEU A 52 -9.44 9.29 8.44
N ILE A 53 -9.68 10.36 7.66
CA ILE A 53 -11.00 10.98 7.54
C ILE A 53 -11.64 10.41 6.27
N ALA A 54 -12.69 9.63 6.44
CA ALA A 54 -13.50 9.08 5.36
C ALA A 54 -14.69 10.02 5.08
N GLY A 55 -14.67 10.68 3.92
CA GLY A 55 -15.77 11.52 3.49
C GLY A 55 -16.93 10.72 2.89
N HIS A 56 -18.10 11.32 2.84
CA HIS A 56 -19.32 10.77 2.23
C HIS A 56 -20.03 11.83 1.39
N TYR A 57 -21.05 11.43 0.63
CA TYR A 57 -21.88 12.30 -0.22
C TYR A 57 -21.05 13.02 -1.31
N GLU A 58 -21.25 14.33 -1.47
CA GLU A 58 -20.49 15.19 -2.40
C GLU A 58 -19.09 15.56 -1.87
N GLY A 59 -18.70 15.05 -0.70
CA GLY A 59 -17.43 15.31 -0.06
C GLY A 59 -17.54 16.16 1.21
N VAL A 60 -16.41 16.70 1.63
CA VAL A 60 -16.29 17.56 2.81
C VAL A 60 -16.04 19.01 2.40
N ASP A 61 -16.41 19.95 3.27
CA ASP A 61 -16.13 21.37 3.07
C ASP A 61 -14.62 21.59 2.87
N GLU A 62 -14.27 22.35 1.83
CA GLU A 62 -12.85 22.56 1.42
C GLU A 62 -12.00 23.17 2.53
N ARG A 63 -12.60 23.87 3.49
CA ARG A 63 -11.90 24.43 4.66
C ARG A 63 -11.30 23.36 5.57
N VAL A 64 -11.75 22.10 5.50
CA VAL A 64 -11.17 20.96 6.21
C VAL A 64 -9.71 20.76 5.84
N LEU A 65 -9.31 21.07 4.61
CA LEU A 65 -7.93 20.97 4.14
C LEU A 65 -6.93 21.79 4.98
N LYS A 66 -7.39 22.83 5.66
CA LYS A 66 -6.54 23.61 6.58
C LYS A 66 -6.16 22.86 7.87
N TYR A 67 -6.84 21.76 8.15
CA TYR A 67 -6.73 20.97 9.39
C TYR A 67 -6.23 19.56 9.17
N VAL A 68 -5.99 19.14 7.92
CA VAL A 68 -5.37 17.86 7.57
C VAL A 68 -3.93 18.06 7.07
N ASP A 69 -3.15 17.01 7.07
CA ASP A 69 -1.77 17.06 6.59
C ASP A 69 -1.68 16.76 5.10
N GLU A 70 -2.55 15.89 4.59
CA GLU A 70 -2.60 15.54 3.17
C GLU A 70 -3.94 14.91 2.76
N GLU A 71 -4.19 14.91 1.44
CA GLU A 71 -5.27 14.17 0.79
C GLU A 71 -4.69 12.95 0.06
N ILE A 72 -5.38 11.80 0.18
CA ILE A 72 -4.97 10.54 -0.45
C ILE A 72 -6.12 9.95 -1.26
N SER A 73 -5.80 9.51 -2.48
CA SER A 73 -6.65 8.75 -3.40
C SER A 73 -6.12 7.31 -3.55
N ILE A 74 -6.97 6.36 -3.92
CA ILE A 74 -6.55 5.01 -4.36
C ILE A 74 -6.44 4.88 -5.88
N GLY A 75 -6.62 5.97 -6.62
CA GLY A 75 -6.58 6.01 -8.09
C GLY A 75 -7.79 6.73 -8.67
N ASP A 76 -7.91 6.69 -9.99
CA ASP A 76 -8.95 7.40 -10.76
C ASP A 76 -10.29 6.65 -10.72
N VAL A 77 -10.84 6.51 -9.52
CA VAL A 77 -12.14 5.87 -9.27
C VAL A 77 -12.98 6.70 -8.30
N ILE A 78 -14.29 6.67 -8.50
CA ILE A 78 -15.26 7.30 -7.59
C ILE A 78 -15.94 6.22 -6.78
N LEU A 79 -15.96 6.38 -5.47
CA LEU A 79 -16.63 5.50 -4.52
C LEU A 79 -17.75 6.27 -3.81
N THR A 80 -18.71 5.55 -3.24
CA THR A 80 -19.83 6.14 -2.49
C THR A 80 -19.38 6.87 -1.23
N GLY A 81 -18.26 6.41 -0.64
CA GLY A 81 -17.66 6.99 0.56
C GLY A 81 -16.19 6.62 0.70
N GLY A 82 -15.50 7.27 1.60
CA GLY A 82 -14.07 7.09 1.84
C GLY A 82 -13.70 5.89 2.70
N GLU A 83 -14.67 5.12 3.23
CA GLU A 83 -14.44 4.03 4.18
C GLU A 83 -13.65 2.88 3.57
N ILE A 84 -13.93 2.53 2.31
CA ILE A 84 -13.19 1.48 1.58
C ILE A 84 -11.74 1.92 1.38
N VAL A 85 -11.52 3.18 1.03
CA VAL A 85 -10.17 3.77 0.90
C VAL A 85 -9.44 3.71 2.24
N ALA A 86 -10.09 4.16 3.32
CA ALA A 86 -9.52 4.12 4.66
C ALA A 86 -9.19 2.69 5.10
N SER A 87 -10.06 1.72 4.81
CA SER A 87 -9.82 0.30 5.10
C SER A 87 -8.63 -0.25 4.32
N ALA A 88 -8.52 0.06 3.02
CA ALA A 88 -7.39 -0.38 2.18
C ALA A 88 -6.06 0.22 2.68
N ILE A 89 -6.04 1.50 3.06
CA ILE A 89 -4.87 2.14 3.65
C ILE A 89 -4.53 1.48 4.98
N THR A 90 -5.51 1.25 5.85
CA THR A 90 -5.32 0.63 7.17
C THR A 90 -4.71 -0.76 7.03
N ASP A 91 -5.27 -1.64 6.18
CA ASP A 91 -4.74 -2.98 5.95
C ASP A 91 -3.29 -2.92 5.43
N SER A 92 -3.04 -2.08 4.42
CA SER A 92 -1.71 -1.92 3.83
C SER A 92 -0.65 -1.43 4.83
N VAL A 93 -1.05 -0.62 5.82
CA VAL A 93 -0.16 -0.08 6.86
C VAL A 93 0.03 -1.08 7.99
N VAL A 94 -1.07 -1.64 8.52
CA VAL A 94 -1.06 -2.52 9.70
C VAL A 94 -0.24 -3.79 9.43
N ARG A 95 -0.34 -4.37 8.23
CA ARG A 95 0.46 -5.55 7.86
C ARG A 95 1.98 -5.31 7.85
N LEU A 96 2.42 -4.05 7.82
CA LEU A 96 3.84 -3.66 7.89
C LEU A 96 4.33 -3.48 9.34
N LEU A 97 3.44 -3.47 10.32
CA LEU A 97 3.81 -3.35 11.72
C LEU A 97 4.43 -4.65 12.22
N LYS A 98 5.42 -4.51 13.10
CA LYS A 98 6.11 -5.66 13.71
C LYS A 98 5.13 -6.56 14.45
N GLY A 99 5.23 -7.87 14.21
CA GLY A 99 4.42 -8.88 14.90
C GLY A 99 3.02 -9.10 14.31
N VAL A 100 2.59 -8.34 13.30
CA VAL A 100 1.30 -8.55 12.63
C VAL A 100 1.39 -9.74 11.66
N LEU A 101 2.41 -9.80 10.83
CA LEU A 101 2.63 -10.95 9.96
C LEU A 101 3.51 -12.00 10.65
N LYS A 102 3.12 -13.28 10.57
CA LYS A 102 3.88 -14.41 11.15
C LYS A 102 5.30 -14.53 10.59
N LYS A 103 5.52 -14.13 9.33
CA LYS A 103 6.82 -14.14 8.66
C LYS A 103 7.18 -12.73 8.26
N GLU A 104 7.96 -12.04 9.05
CA GLU A 104 8.44 -10.66 8.75
C GLU A 104 9.25 -10.62 7.44
N GLU A 105 9.86 -11.74 7.04
CA GLU A 105 10.62 -11.84 5.79
C GLU A 105 9.73 -11.85 4.54
N ALA A 106 8.44 -12.22 4.67
CA ALA A 106 7.52 -12.26 3.53
C ALA A 106 7.40 -10.88 2.84
N VAL A 107 7.47 -9.80 3.63
CA VAL A 107 7.38 -8.42 3.11
C VAL A 107 8.56 -8.03 2.23
N LYS A 108 9.73 -8.72 2.37
CA LYS A 108 10.95 -8.34 1.65
C LYS A 108 10.88 -8.65 0.15
N ASP A 109 10.16 -9.71 -0.21
CA ASP A 109 10.09 -10.22 -1.58
C ASP A 109 8.75 -9.94 -2.29
N GLU A 110 7.86 -9.21 -1.65
CA GLU A 110 6.57 -8.83 -2.24
C GLU A 110 6.72 -7.81 -3.39
N SER A 111 5.68 -7.72 -4.21
CA SER A 111 5.58 -6.69 -5.24
C SER A 111 5.81 -5.28 -4.67
N PHE A 112 6.45 -4.43 -5.45
CA PHE A 112 6.86 -3.07 -5.09
C PHE A 112 7.97 -2.97 -4.04
N SER A 113 8.60 -4.09 -3.64
CA SER A 113 9.82 -4.07 -2.84
C SER A 113 11.03 -3.69 -3.69
N LYS A 114 12.04 -3.05 -3.07
CA LYS A 114 13.31 -2.75 -3.73
C LYS A 114 14.24 -3.95 -3.65
N ARG A 115 14.57 -4.54 -4.80
CA ARG A 115 15.56 -5.63 -4.92
C ARG A 115 16.70 -5.16 -5.81
N LYS A 116 17.93 -5.22 -5.32
CA LYS A 116 19.13 -4.69 -6.02
C LYS A 116 18.93 -3.25 -6.55
N GLY A 117 18.25 -2.41 -5.78
CA GLY A 117 17.98 -1.01 -6.14
C GLY A 117 16.76 -0.78 -7.04
N GLN A 118 16.18 -1.82 -7.62
CA GLN A 118 15.01 -1.73 -8.52
C GLN A 118 13.72 -2.11 -7.81
N LYS A 119 12.63 -1.41 -8.13
CA LYS A 119 11.28 -1.74 -7.65
C LYS A 119 10.69 -2.80 -8.58
N LEU A 120 10.44 -4.00 -8.06
CA LEU A 120 9.99 -5.14 -8.86
C LEU A 120 8.61 -5.64 -8.39
N LEU A 121 7.91 -6.30 -9.33
CA LEU A 121 6.82 -7.20 -9.00
C LEU A 121 7.37 -8.50 -8.42
N GLU A 122 6.52 -9.23 -7.72
CA GLU A 122 6.84 -10.56 -7.23
C GLU A 122 6.92 -11.55 -8.41
N TYR A 123 7.77 -12.57 -8.25
CA TYR A 123 7.87 -13.69 -9.18
C TYR A 123 6.60 -14.57 -9.12
N PRO A 124 6.31 -15.39 -10.16
CA PRO A 124 5.16 -16.29 -10.18
C PRO A 124 5.23 -17.32 -9.04
N GLN A 125 4.16 -17.44 -8.29
CA GLN A 125 4.02 -18.41 -7.20
C GLN A 125 3.41 -19.72 -7.70
N TYR A 126 3.90 -20.84 -7.19
CA TYR A 126 3.41 -22.17 -7.50
C TYR A 126 3.08 -22.94 -6.21
N THR A 127 2.10 -23.86 -6.30
CA THR A 127 1.69 -24.74 -5.23
C THR A 127 1.40 -26.13 -5.78
N ARG A 128 0.99 -27.06 -4.92
CA ARG A 128 0.60 -28.41 -5.31
C ARG A 128 -0.72 -28.42 -6.10
N PRO A 129 -0.91 -29.39 -7.00
CA PRO A 129 0.01 -30.45 -7.41
C PRO A 129 1.15 -29.94 -8.32
N GLU A 130 2.21 -30.73 -8.51
CA GLU A 130 3.36 -30.41 -9.37
C GLU A 130 2.99 -30.32 -10.84
N GLU A 131 1.95 -31.06 -11.25
CA GLU A 131 1.36 -30.95 -12.59
C GLU A 131 -0.17 -30.86 -12.50
N PHE A 132 -0.74 -29.90 -13.21
CA PHE A 132 -2.19 -29.74 -13.33
C PHE A 132 -2.57 -29.52 -14.79
N LYS A 133 -3.34 -30.44 -15.37
CA LYS A 133 -3.83 -30.40 -16.77
C LYS A 133 -2.70 -30.11 -17.80
N GLY A 134 -1.57 -30.77 -17.63
CA GLY A 134 -0.40 -30.61 -18.50
C GLY A 134 0.49 -29.41 -18.20
N HIS A 135 0.13 -28.54 -17.26
CA HIS A 135 0.95 -27.41 -16.80
C HIS A 135 1.77 -27.81 -15.59
N LYS A 136 3.10 -27.75 -15.70
CA LYS A 136 4.02 -28.17 -14.66
C LYS A 136 4.60 -27.01 -13.87
N VAL A 137 4.86 -27.26 -12.60
CA VAL A 137 5.73 -26.38 -11.79
C VAL A 137 7.14 -26.43 -12.40
N PRO A 138 7.84 -25.28 -12.55
CA PRO A 138 9.21 -25.28 -13.02
C PRO A 138 10.11 -26.19 -12.18
N GLU A 139 10.85 -27.09 -12.84
CA GLU A 139 11.69 -28.10 -12.17
C GLU A 139 12.72 -27.49 -11.20
N ILE A 140 13.21 -26.29 -11.54
CA ILE A 140 14.15 -25.57 -10.69
C ILE A 140 13.61 -25.33 -9.27
N LEU A 141 12.29 -25.09 -9.12
CA LEU A 141 11.64 -24.88 -7.82
C LEU A 141 11.54 -26.16 -6.99
N LEU A 142 11.64 -27.34 -7.63
CA LEU A 142 11.61 -28.65 -7.02
C LEU A 142 13.01 -29.19 -6.70
N SER A 143 14.07 -28.53 -7.20
CA SER A 143 15.46 -29.01 -7.14
C SER A 143 16.09 -28.95 -5.74
N GLY A 144 15.51 -28.20 -4.80
CA GLY A 144 16.11 -27.96 -3.48
C GLY A 144 17.37 -27.07 -3.50
N ASN A 145 17.84 -26.63 -4.66
CA ASN A 145 19.01 -25.77 -4.78
C ASN A 145 18.63 -24.30 -4.56
N HIS A 146 18.74 -23.81 -3.31
CA HIS A 146 18.32 -22.48 -2.92
C HIS A 146 18.95 -21.37 -3.76
N ASN A 147 20.24 -21.43 -4.08
CA ASN A 147 20.90 -20.40 -4.88
C ASN A 147 20.30 -20.28 -6.29
N LYS A 148 20.11 -21.41 -6.97
CA LYS A 148 19.48 -21.44 -8.29
C LYS A 148 18.01 -21.02 -8.26
N ILE A 149 17.30 -21.36 -7.20
CA ILE A 149 15.91 -20.94 -6.98
C ILE A 149 15.86 -19.41 -6.82
N ASP A 150 16.76 -18.82 -6.05
CA ASP A 150 16.79 -17.37 -5.84
C ASP A 150 17.19 -16.60 -7.10
N GLU A 151 18.11 -17.12 -7.90
CA GLU A 151 18.42 -16.58 -9.22
C GLU A 151 17.21 -16.62 -10.16
N TRP A 152 16.50 -17.76 -10.19
CA TRP A 152 15.28 -17.91 -10.98
C TRP A 152 14.19 -16.94 -10.55
N LYS A 153 13.94 -16.82 -9.24
CA LYS A 153 12.97 -15.86 -8.67
C LYS A 153 13.28 -14.44 -9.08
N MET A 154 14.55 -14.03 -8.98
CA MET A 154 14.97 -12.68 -9.35
C MET A 154 14.78 -12.41 -10.84
N LYS A 155 15.17 -13.37 -11.69
CA LYS A 155 14.95 -13.30 -13.14
C LYS A 155 13.47 -13.17 -13.48
N LYS A 156 12.63 -14.00 -12.88
CA LYS A 156 11.18 -13.99 -13.13
C LYS A 156 10.51 -12.71 -12.62
N ALA A 157 10.91 -12.19 -11.47
CA ALA A 157 10.44 -10.91 -10.96
C ALA A 157 10.74 -9.76 -11.94
N TYR A 158 11.94 -9.75 -12.54
CA TYR A 158 12.30 -8.77 -13.56
C TYR A 158 11.46 -8.92 -14.82
N GLU A 159 11.33 -10.14 -15.38
CA GLU A 159 10.52 -10.44 -16.58
C GLU A 159 9.03 -10.03 -16.36
N GLU A 160 8.46 -10.35 -15.20
CA GLU A 160 7.09 -9.95 -14.84
C GLU A 160 6.95 -8.42 -14.77
N THR A 161 7.93 -7.74 -14.20
CA THR A 161 7.92 -6.28 -14.07
C THR A 161 8.04 -5.62 -15.44
N GLU A 162 8.96 -6.09 -16.27
CA GLU A 162 9.18 -5.56 -17.62
C GLU A 162 7.94 -5.70 -18.49
N THR A 163 7.23 -6.83 -18.35
CA THR A 163 6.04 -7.11 -19.16
C THR A 163 4.81 -6.37 -18.65
N LYS A 164 4.57 -6.34 -17.33
CA LYS A 164 3.30 -5.88 -16.74
C LYS A 164 3.37 -4.46 -16.19
N ARG A 165 4.53 -4.03 -15.69
CA ARG A 165 4.71 -2.75 -15.00
C ARG A 165 6.08 -2.13 -15.31
N LYS A 166 6.35 -1.94 -16.60
CA LYS A 166 7.59 -1.34 -17.09
C LYS A 166 7.90 0.04 -16.49
N ASP A 167 6.83 0.76 -16.09
CA ASP A 167 6.93 2.04 -15.37
C ASP A 167 7.77 1.96 -14.08
N LEU A 168 7.75 0.83 -13.39
CA LEU A 168 8.53 0.63 -12.16
C LEU A 168 10.04 0.53 -12.38
N LEU A 169 10.48 0.18 -13.60
CA LEU A 169 11.89 0.09 -13.98
C LEU A 169 12.47 1.45 -14.42
N ILE A 170 11.61 2.38 -14.83
CA ILE A 170 12.00 3.69 -15.41
C ILE A 170 12.10 4.76 -14.30
N MET A 171 11.35 4.59 -13.20
CA MET A 171 11.37 5.49 -12.06
C MET A 171 12.60 5.20 -11.15
N GLN A 172 13.71 5.83 -11.42
CA GLN A 172 14.88 5.94 -10.53
C GLN A 172 15.04 7.39 -10.06
#